data_23bad3c2a0bb6e5a54e75803df5aaabb
#
_entry.id   23bad3c2a0bb6e5a54e75803df5aaabb
#
_cell.length_a   1.000
_cell.length_b   1.000
_cell.length_c   1.000
_cell.angle_alpha   90.00
_cell.angle_beta   90.00
_cell.angle_gamma   90.00
#
_symmetry.space_group_name_H-M   'P 1'
#
loop_
_entity.id
_entity.type
_entity.pdbx_description
1 polymer ?
#
loop_
_entity_poly.entity_id
_entity_poly.type
_entity_poly.pdbx_seq_one_letter_code
_entity_poly.pdbx_strand_id
1 'polypeptide(L)'
;MASSRASETVMDEQQTAGRAPDAELLVTSIGTSSYSPTVYEFRGQRIETRFAPVATATLCGLAGTGARAVILATPDATARYKEELSSAFEAIGMSAEWYDSGDGRDSLADLKVLEVLAEAVPPQASVTLDITFGLRNLPFLYLAALTYLVGLRQVTVRGIYYGAFELRHNGAAPIIDATHLFDLLQWYQALQALHETGHALSLARVVRELVAERYRGGQGQQWMSDLRGGVKKLARSLALGLPLEAGLAAKRIVSLTGEAPAADPLRLAAQRLKELIVPWAVQHDGKQLGRHEIVLSRRELERQLELVIWYCDHLDVPRALELLREWMVNFLLWGGDDERARAVDWLDYGNVRRFAEKKLATCSYRSKTKLAAAGEQEVADSWDRVTEWRNTLAHAGMRKKISVADPEEVKKQVAQLRAWLDHPPELAGARPLGRVWVTPLGLSRGVLYSALVHTRPDQLLVVSSAQASSAVGEVLQRCGMASLPKEVEELTDPQGDFRAARALADHWRPILAAASEVVVNLTGGTTVMQHICERLASEARDLGVSTRRIALPDRRPPDEQKREPFCLAELVEIDGSAGQGATAGSA
;
A
#
# COMPACT_ATOMS: atom_id res chain seq x y z
N MET A 1 -15.46 -5.88 17.08
CA MET A 1 -14.03 -6.29 16.98
C MET A 1 -13.76 -7.78 17.27
N ALA A 2 -14.66 -8.53 17.88
CA ALA A 2 -14.50 -9.98 18.11
C ALA A 2 -14.96 -10.85 16.94
N SER A 3 -15.91 -10.37 16.10
CA SER A 3 -16.48 -11.12 14.97
C SER A 3 -15.54 -11.21 13.74
N SER A 4 -14.60 -10.26 13.59
CA SER A 4 -13.65 -10.24 12.46
C SER A 4 -12.50 -11.24 12.64
N ARG A 5 -12.11 -11.57 13.88
CA ARG A 5 -11.06 -12.57 14.15
C ARG A 5 -11.52 -14.02 13.91
N ALA A 6 -12.78 -14.31 14.12
CA ALA A 6 -13.33 -15.66 13.93
C ALA A 6 -13.47 -16.04 12.45
N SER A 7 -13.75 -15.07 11.55
CA SER A 7 -13.90 -15.34 10.12
C SER A 7 -12.55 -15.50 9.39
N GLU A 8 -11.46 -14.88 9.86
CA GLU A 8 -10.12 -15.06 9.29
C GLU A 8 -9.51 -16.42 9.66
N THR A 9 -9.78 -16.96 10.86
CA THR A 9 -9.31 -18.27 11.29
C THR A 9 -10.01 -19.41 10.53
N VAL A 10 -11.29 -19.25 10.21
CA VAL A 10 -12.10 -20.27 9.49
C VAL A 10 -11.72 -20.38 7.99
N MET A 11 -11.29 -19.30 7.35
CA MET A 11 -10.85 -19.37 5.94
C MET A 11 -9.45 -19.98 5.77
N ASP A 12 -8.58 -19.90 6.78
CA ASP A 12 -7.25 -20.53 6.76
C ASP A 12 -7.35 -22.05 7.09
N GLU A 13 -8.36 -22.47 7.87
CA GLU A 13 -8.60 -23.89 8.21
C GLU A 13 -9.34 -24.65 7.09
N GLN A 14 -10.16 -23.99 6.27
CA GLN A 14 -10.89 -24.64 5.18
C GLN A 14 -10.05 -24.96 3.93
N GLN A 15 -8.86 -24.34 3.77
CA GLN A 15 -7.94 -24.71 2.67
C GLN A 15 -7.03 -25.90 3.00
N THR A 16 -7.02 -26.38 4.25
CA THR A 16 -6.22 -27.55 4.67
C THR A 16 -7.03 -28.83 4.84
N ALA A 17 -8.35 -28.76 4.80
CA ALA A 17 -9.22 -29.92 4.96
C ALA A 17 -9.59 -30.52 3.59
N GLY A 18 -8.80 -31.49 3.12
CA GLY A 18 -9.13 -32.28 1.93
C GLY A 18 -7.97 -32.77 1.08
N ARG A 19 -6.72 -32.62 1.55
CA ARG A 19 -5.57 -33.17 0.85
C ARG A 19 -5.40 -34.65 1.22
N ALA A 20 -5.30 -35.51 0.19
CA ALA A 20 -4.79 -36.88 0.36
C ALA A 20 -3.43 -36.82 1.08
N PRO A 21 -3.10 -37.80 1.94
CA PRO A 21 -1.81 -37.79 2.63
C PRO A 21 -0.70 -37.67 1.59
N ASP A 22 0.09 -36.60 1.69
CA ASP A 22 1.26 -36.37 0.85
C ASP A 22 2.16 -37.61 0.94
N ALA A 23 2.58 -38.15 -0.19
CA ALA A 23 3.50 -39.29 -0.20
C ALA A 23 4.76 -38.91 0.57
N GLU A 24 5.09 -39.67 1.63
CA GLU A 24 6.32 -39.45 2.39
C GLU A 24 7.45 -40.29 1.79
N LEU A 25 8.57 -39.67 1.51
CA LEU A 25 9.72 -40.27 0.86
C LEU A 25 11.00 -40.00 1.65
N LEU A 26 11.83 -41.03 1.76
CA LEU A 26 13.25 -40.87 2.05
C LEU A 26 14.03 -40.97 0.72
N VAL A 27 14.72 -39.92 0.36
CA VAL A 27 15.67 -39.95 -0.78
C VAL A 27 17.06 -40.16 -0.21
N THR A 28 17.76 -41.17 -0.68
CA THR A 28 19.12 -41.50 -0.24
C THR A 28 19.95 -42.09 -1.36
N SER A 29 21.21 -42.31 -1.10
CA SER A 29 22.12 -43.03 -1.99
C SER A 29 22.96 -44.04 -1.23
N ILE A 30 23.52 -45.01 -1.99
CA ILE A 30 24.49 -45.94 -1.44
C ILE A 30 25.62 -46.16 -2.43
N GLY A 31 26.83 -46.26 -1.91
CA GLY A 31 28.02 -46.52 -2.71
C GLY A 31 28.54 -47.98 -2.53
N THR A 32 29.70 -48.28 -3.13
CA THR A 32 30.35 -49.59 -3.09
C THR A 32 31.26 -49.83 -1.87
N SER A 33 31.37 -48.86 -0.97
CA SER A 33 32.17 -48.94 0.28
C SER A 33 31.68 -50.08 1.17
N SER A 34 32.54 -50.62 2.04
CA SER A 34 32.14 -51.58 3.09
C SER A 34 31.55 -50.87 4.27
N TYR A 35 30.33 -51.19 4.63
CA TYR A 35 29.63 -50.64 5.77
C TYR A 35 29.67 -51.61 6.97
N SER A 36 29.85 -51.10 8.18
CA SER A 36 29.90 -51.88 9.42
C SER A 36 28.74 -51.49 10.34
N PRO A 37 28.22 -52.40 11.17
CA PRO A 37 27.25 -52.05 12.19
C PRO A 37 27.77 -50.84 13.02
N THR A 38 26.92 -49.85 13.16
CA THR A 38 27.24 -48.57 13.79
C THR A 38 26.06 -48.12 14.64
N VAL A 39 26.29 -47.65 15.85
CA VAL A 39 25.27 -47.00 16.65
C VAL A 39 25.14 -45.56 16.15
N TYR A 40 23.98 -45.19 15.65
CA TYR A 40 23.64 -43.82 15.28
C TYR A 40 22.81 -43.15 16.39
N GLU A 41 23.02 -41.86 16.59
CA GLU A 41 22.34 -41.09 17.63
C GLU A 41 21.72 -39.82 17.05
N PHE A 42 20.45 -39.56 17.37
CA PHE A 42 19.76 -38.33 17.04
C PHE A 42 18.76 -37.94 18.14
N ARG A 43 18.85 -36.73 18.65
CA ARG A 43 17.97 -36.18 19.71
C ARG A 43 17.86 -37.09 20.94
N GLY A 44 18.98 -37.72 21.34
CA GLY A 44 19.06 -38.62 22.50
C GLY A 44 18.54 -40.05 22.26
N GLN A 45 18.02 -40.35 21.06
CA GLN A 45 17.66 -41.72 20.68
C GLN A 45 18.81 -42.39 19.93
N ARG A 46 18.97 -43.72 20.09
CA ARG A 46 20.04 -44.50 19.50
C ARG A 46 19.47 -45.71 18.77
N ILE A 47 20.09 -46.07 17.63
CA ILE A 47 19.82 -47.28 16.87
C ILE A 47 21.14 -47.84 16.37
N GLU A 48 21.31 -49.17 16.45
CA GLU A 48 22.42 -49.86 15.82
C GLU A 48 21.97 -50.42 14.48
N THR A 49 22.63 -50.02 13.41
CA THR A 49 22.38 -50.50 12.05
C THR A 49 23.64 -50.36 11.20
N ARG A 50 23.75 -51.21 10.17
CA ARG A 50 24.80 -51.09 9.18
C ARG A 50 24.63 -49.90 8.22
N PHE A 51 23.40 -49.43 8.02
CA PHE A 51 23.08 -48.47 7.03
C PHE A 51 22.54 -47.17 7.66
N ALA A 52 23.27 -46.07 7.51
CA ALA A 52 22.84 -44.73 7.97
C ALA A 52 21.46 -44.32 7.48
N PRO A 53 21.04 -44.56 6.21
CA PRO A 53 19.67 -44.23 5.74
C PRO A 53 18.57 -44.92 6.55
N VAL A 54 18.79 -46.14 7.04
CA VAL A 54 17.84 -46.86 7.91
C VAL A 54 17.78 -46.19 9.29
N ALA A 55 18.94 -45.75 9.82
CA ALA A 55 18.99 -44.99 11.07
C ALA A 55 18.26 -43.63 10.91
N THR A 56 18.50 -42.91 9.83
CA THR A 56 17.81 -41.67 9.49
C THR A 56 16.30 -41.85 9.43
N ALA A 57 15.83 -42.88 8.67
CA ALA A 57 14.42 -43.19 8.58
C ALA A 57 13.77 -43.46 9.95
N THR A 58 14.43 -44.23 10.79
CA THR A 58 13.91 -44.60 12.11
C THR A 58 13.93 -43.44 13.06
N LEU A 59 15.06 -42.76 13.20
CA LEU A 59 15.26 -41.67 14.18
C LEU A 59 14.56 -40.36 13.79
N CYS A 60 14.24 -40.17 12.49
CA CYS A 60 13.47 -39.03 12.01
C CYS A 60 11.97 -39.31 11.86
N GLY A 61 11.50 -40.52 12.28
CA GLY A 61 10.07 -40.81 12.39
C GLY A 61 9.39 -41.22 11.10
N LEU A 62 10.11 -41.78 10.11
CA LEU A 62 9.55 -42.33 8.88
C LEU A 62 9.19 -43.83 9.00
N ALA A 63 9.80 -44.52 9.95
CA ALA A 63 9.53 -45.94 10.19
C ALA A 63 8.05 -46.18 10.54
N GLY A 64 7.41 -47.15 9.90
CA GLY A 64 6.01 -47.51 10.15
C GLY A 64 4.95 -46.53 9.64
N THR A 65 5.33 -45.47 8.91
CA THR A 65 4.38 -44.49 8.35
C THR A 65 3.86 -44.89 6.95
N GLY A 66 4.41 -45.93 6.33
CA GLY A 66 4.16 -46.24 4.92
C GLY A 66 5.02 -45.43 3.95
N ALA A 67 6.02 -44.71 4.44
CA ALA A 67 6.97 -43.96 3.64
C ALA A 67 7.78 -44.92 2.72
N ARG A 68 8.21 -44.41 1.55
CA ARG A 68 9.05 -45.14 0.59
C ARG A 68 10.48 -44.60 0.61
N ALA A 69 11.45 -45.51 0.48
CA ALA A 69 12.86 -45.15 0.30
C ALA A 69 13.19 -45.16 -1.20
N VAL A 70 13.58 -44.01 -1.75
CA VAL A 70 14.11 -43.80 -3.09
C VAL A 70 15.63 -43.87 -3.00
N ILE A 71 16.22 -44.94 -3.49
CA ILE A 71 17.64 -45.25 -3.35
C ILE A 71 18.35 -45.06 -4.67
N LEU A 72 19.26 -44.10 -4.74
CA LEU A 72 20.12 -43.88 -5.91
C LEU A 72 21.43 -44.68 -5.71
N ALA A 73 21.76 -45.52 -6.67
CA ALA A 73 22.95 -46.37 -6.59
C ALA A 73 23.51 -46.62 -7.97
N THR A 74 24.83 -46.82 -8.05
CA THR A 74 25.46 -47.35 -9.26
C THR A 74 25.09 -48.83 -9.44
N PRO A 75 25.20 -49.39 -10.65
CA PRO A 75 24.95 -50.84 -10.89
C PRO A 75 25.72 -51.73 -9.93
N ASP A 76 27.00 -51.43 -9.65
CA ASP A 76 27.84 -52.20 -8.74
C ASP A 76 27.36 -52.08 -7.28
N ALA A 77 26.93 -50.93 -6.83
CA ALA A 77 26.37 -50.73 -5.49
C ALA A 77 25.03 -51.45 -5.34
N THR A 78 24.19 -51.41 -6.39
CA THR A 78 22.92 -52.13 -6.47
C THR A 78 23.14 -53.63 -6.36
N ALA A 79 24.04 -54.19 -7.16
CA ALA A 79 24.37 -55.63 -7.11
C ALA A 79 24.87 -56.07 -5.72
N ARG A 80 25.57 -55.19 -5.00
CA ARG A 80 26.16 -55.48 -3.71
C ARG A 80 25.18 -55.40 -2.54
N TYR A 81 24.26 -54.43 -2.53
CA TYR A 81 23.51 -54.04 -1.34
C TYR A 81 21.99 -54.12 -1.49
N LYS A 82 21.44 -54.38 -2.68
CA LYS A 82 20.00 -54.32 -2.93
C LYS A 82 19.18 -55.19 -1.97
N GLU A 83 19.56 -56.47 -1.83
CA GLU A 83 18.81 -57.38 -0.98
C GLU A 83 18.88 -56.98 0.51
N GLU A 84 20.09 -56.72 1.01
CA GLU A 84 20.32 -56.44 2.42
C GLU A 84 19.68 -55.09 2.86
N LEU A 85 19.85 -54.05 2.06
CA LEU A 85 19.30 -52.72 2.40
C LEU A 85 17.78 -52.69 2.21
N SER A 86 17.21 -53.37 1.20
CA SER A 86 15.76 -53.48 1.05
C SER A 86 15.13 -54.21 2.23
N SER A 87 15.72 -55.36 2.65
CA SER A 87 15.28 -56.07 3.86
C SER A 87 15.37 -55.22 5.13
N ALA A 88 16.42 -54.40 5.25
CA ALA A 88 16.56 -53.49 6.38
C ALA A 88 15.47 -52.40 6.39
N PHE A 89 15.05 -51.88 5.24
CA PHE A 89 13.90 -50.94 5.14
C PHE A 89 12.56 -51.64 5.41
N GLU A 90 12.36 -52.85 4.87
CA GLU A 90 11.16 -53.65 5.13
C GLU A 90 10.98 -53.94 6.64
N ALA A 91 12.08 -54.22 7.35
CA ALA A 91 12.06 -54.48 8.78
C ALA A 91 11.57 -53.26 9.61
N ILE A 92 11.67 -52.07 9.08
CA ILE A 92 11.13 -50.83 9.70
C ILE A 92 9.82 -50.35 9.06
N GLY A 93 9.17 -51.21 8.22
CA GLY A 93 7.87 -50.92 7.62
C GLY A 93 7.92 -49.92 6.45
N MET A 94 9.04 -49.85 5.72
CA MET A 94 9.22 -49.01 4.53
C MET A 94 9.51 -49.88 3.29
N SER A 95 8.99 -49.48 2.12
CA SER A 95 9.38 -50.08 0.82
C SER A 95 10.60 -49.36 0.25
N ALA A 96 11.45 -50.11 -0.49
CA ALA A 96 12.65 -49.59 -1.13
C ALA A 96 12.55 -49.65 -2.65
N GLU A 97 12.69 -48.49 -3.31
CA GLU A 97 12.74 -48.37 -4.76
C GLU A 97 14.15 -47.97 -5.20
N TRP A 98 14.69 -48.70 -6.19
CA TRP A 98 16.07 -48.54 -6.63
C TRP A 98 16.16 -47.89 -7.99
N TYR A 99 17.02 -46.88 -8.09
CA TYR A 99 17.27 -46.13 -9.30
C TYR A 99 18.76 -46.06 -9.61
N ASP A 100 19.11 -46.16 -10.88
CA ASP A 100 20.49 -46.06 -11.34
C ASP A 100 20.94 -44.60 -11.34
N SER A 101 21.93 -44.26 -10.51
CA SER A 101 22.51 -42.95 -10.42
C SER A 101 23.52 -42.61 -11.52
N GLY A 102 23.78 -43.56 -12.43
CA GLY A 102 24.94 -43.49 -13.31
C GLY A 102 26.26 -43.71 -12.56
N ASP A 103 27.37 -43.71 -13.29
CA ASP A 103 28.72 -43.98 -12.73
C ASP A 103 29.44 -42.68 -12.25
N GLY A 104 28.82 -41.52 -12.41
CA GLY A 104 29.36 -40.22 -11.96
C GLY A 104 30.61 -39.76 -12.69
N ARG A 105 30.91 -40.32 -13.88
CA ARG A 105 32.15 -39.99 -14.62
C ARG A 105 32.04 -38.81 -15.54
N ASP A 106 30.85 -38.36 -15.86
CA ASP A 106 30.62 -37.21 -16.72
C ASP A 106 29.38 -36.37 -16.30
N SER A 107 29.22 -35.19 -16.90
CA SER A 107 28.11 -34.28 -16.64
C SER A 107 26.74 -34.83 -17.10
N LEU A 108 26.69 -35.81 -17.97
CA LEU A 108 25.43 -36.45 -18.39
C LEU A 108 24.91 -37.38 -17.29
N ALA A 109 25.80 -38.03 -16.53
CA ALA A 109 25.43 -38.81 -15.35
C ALA A 109 24.77 -37.92 -14.28
N ASP A 110 25.25 -36.66 -14.11
CA ASP A 110 24.67 -35.70 -13.19
C ASP A 110 23.23 -35.32 -13.61
N LEU A 111 22.97 -35.10 -14.91
CA LEU A 111 21.61 -34.82 -15.43
C LEU A 111 20.67 -35.99 -15.20
N LYS A 112 21.17 -37.23 -15.34
CA LYS A 112 20.38 -38.45 -15.08
C LYS A 112 19.85 -38.50 -13.64
N VAL A 113 20.65 -38.07 -12.65
CA VAL A 113 20.19 -37.98 -11.25
C VAL A 113 19.00 -37.02 -11.11
N LEU A 114 19.01 -35.86 -11.80
CA LEU A 114 17.89 -34.91 -11.77
C LEU A 114 16.64 -35.51 -12.43
N GLU A 115 16.78 -36.21 -13.56
CA GLU A 115 15.66 -36.88 -14.25
C GLU A 115 15.05 -37.99 -13.38
N VAL A 116 15.89 -38.82 -12.77
CA VAL A 116 15.46 -39.89 -11.85
C VAL A 116 14.69 -39.32 -10.67
N LEU A 117 15.19 -38.27 -10.04
CA LEU A 117 14.49 -37.64 -8.91
C LEU A 117 13.19 -36.98 -9.35
N ALA A 118 13.15 -36.39 -10.55
CA ALA A 118 11.93 -35.83 -11.10
C ALA A 118 10.87 -36.93 -11.40
N GLU A 119 11.28 -38.12 -11.74
CA GLU A 119 10.39 -39.26 -11.96
C GLU A 119 9.93 -39.90 -10.64
N ALA A 120 10.88 -40.18 -9.73
CA ALA A 120 10.63 -40.91 -8.49
C ALA A 120 9.83 -40.11 -7.45
N VAL A 121 9.96 -38.77 -7.45
CA VAL A 121 9.31 -37.90 -6.47
C VAL A 121 8.02 -37.32 -7.04
N PRO A 122 6.82 -37.74 -6.61
CA PRO A 122 5.57 -37.21 -7.11
C PRO A 122 5.35 -35.76 -6.71
N PRO A 123 4.51 -35.01 -7.44
CA PRO A 123 4.12 -33.64 -7.02
C PRO A 123 3.51 -33.64 -5.61
N GLN A 124 3.81 -32.59 -4.86
CA GLN A 124 3.29 -32.36 -3.50
C GLN A 124 3.76 -33.40 -2.46
N ALA A 125 4.75 -34.22 -2.77
CA ALA A 125 5.34 -35.17 -1.82
C ALA A 125 6.09 -34.44 -0.69
N SER A 126 6.24 -35.15 0.43
CA SER A 126 7.12 -34.77 1.55
C SER A 126 8.42 -35.56 1.46
N VAL A 127 9.55 -34.90 1.33
CA VAL A 127 10.86 -35.52 1.12
C VAL A 127 11.74 -35.31 2.33
N THR A 128 12.27 -36.42 2.86
CA THR A 128 13.44 -36.44 3.76
C THR A 128 14.64 -36.87 2.95
N LEU A 129 15.74 -36.16 3.04
CA LEU A 129 16.98 -36.45 2.32
C LEU A 129 18.05 -36.96 3.29
N ASP A 130 18.63 -38.13 2.98
CA ASP A 130 19.84 -38.62 3.64
C ASP A 130 21.02 -38.48 2.68
N ILE A 131 22.06 -37.75 3.09
CA ILE A 131 23.26 -37.46 2.29
C ILE A 131 24.50 -38.18 2.83
N THR A 132 24.31 -39.24 3.58
CA THR A 132 25.43 -39.92 4.25
C THR A 132 26.31 -40.68 3.31
N PHE A 133 25.72 -41.40 2.37
CA PHE A 133 26.42 -42.30 1.46
C PHE A 133 26.37 -41.83 0.00
N GLY A 134 27.21 -42.40 -0.84
CA GLY A 134 27.24 -42.09 -2.26
C GLY A 134 28.47 -41.29 -2.68
N LEU A 135 28.46 -40.85 -3.95
CA LEU A 135 29.53 -40.03 -4.50
C LEU A 135 29.53 -38.61 -3.92
N ARG A 136 30.69 -37.98 -3.81
CA ARG A 136 30.84 -36.69 -3.16
C ARG A 136 30.13 -35.52 -3.87
N ASN A 137 29.80 -35.67 -5.15
CA ASN A 137 29.02 -34.68 -5.93
C ASN A 137 27.50 -34.80 -5.69
N LEU A 138 27.00 -35.94 -5.24
CA LEU A 138 25.56 -36.18 -5.06
C LEU A 138 24.86 -35.18 -4.14
N PRO A 139 25.42 -34.76 -3.00
CA PRO A 139 24.80 -33.72 -2.17
C PRO A 139 24.50 -32.41 -2.91
N PHE A 140 25.36 -31.97 -3.83
CA PHE A 140 25.14 -30.78 -4.67
C PHE A 140 24.03 -31.03 -5.70
N LEU A 141 23.98 -32.21 -6.30
CA LEU A 141 22.93 -32.60 -7.23
C LEU A 141 21.57 -32.71 -6.53
N TYR A 142 21.54 -33.25 -5.32
CA TYR A 142 20.35 -33.31 -4.49
C TYR A 142 19.84 -31.91 -4.16
N LEU A 143 20.72 -30.98 -3.79
CA LEU A 143 20.34 -29.60 -3.51
C LEU A 143 19.73 -28.92 -4.75
N ALA A 144 20.32 -29.13 -5.92
CA ALA A 144 19.78 -28.63 -7.20
C ALA A 144 18.42 -29.26 -7.53
N ALA A 145 18.31 -30.61 -7.39
CA ALA A 145 17.07 -31.35 -7.63
C ALA A 145 15.95 -30.90 -6.66
N LEU A 146 16.24 -30.75 -5.37
CA LEU A 146 15.27 -30.28 -4.39
C LEU A 146 14.79 -28.87 -4.73
N THR A 147 15.67 -27.99 -5.17
CA THR A 147 15.28 -26.63 -5.60
C THR A 147 14.29 -26.69 -6.76
N TYR A 148 14.55 -27.55 -7.76
CA TYR A 148 13.64 -27.82 -8.87
C TYR A 148 12.30 -28.41 -8.40
N LEU A 149 12.34 -29.45 -7.57
CA LEU A 149 11.15 -30.16 -7.08
C LEU A 149 10.26 -29.25 -6.21
N VAL A 150 10.84 -28.44 -5.34
CA VAL A 150 10.11 -27.48 -4.51
C VAL A 150 9.50 -26.37 -5.39
N GLY A 151 10.28 -25.80 -6.32
CA GLY A 151 9.82 -24.71 -7.18
C GLY A 151 8.73 -25.10 -8.16
N LEU A 152 8.87 -26.25 -8.85
CA LEU A 152 7.99 -26.65 -9.94
C LEU A 152 6.98 -27.74 -9.57
N ARG A 153 7.25 -28.56 -8.57
CA ARG A 153 6.37 -29.67 -8.16
C ARG A 153 5.74 -29.51 -6.79
N GLN A 154 6.01 -28.39 -6.11
CA GLN A 154 5.45 -28.07 -4.78
C GLN A 154 5.79 -29.14 -3.71
N VAL A 155 6.95 -29.79 -3.85
CA VAL A 155 7.47 -30.74 -2.87
C VAL A 155 7.82 -30.04 -1.58
N THR A 156 7.56 -30.67 -0.43
CA THR A 156 7.97 -30.18 0.89
C THR A 156 9.21 -30.93 1.34
N VAL A 157 10.29 -30.23 1.67
CA VAL A 157 11.49 -30.82 2.27
C VAL A 157 11.31 -30.90 3.79
N ARG A 158 11.23 -32.12 4.34
CA ARG A 158 11.06 -32.38 5.78
C ARG A 158 12.36 -32.24 6.56
N GLY A 159 13.46 -32.63 5.93
CA GLY A 159 14.77 -32.53 6.54
C GLY A 159 15.86 -33.07 5.65
N ILE A 160 17.10 -32.64 5.91
CA ILE A 160 18.33 -33.11 5.26
C ILE A 160 19.25 -33.59 6.36
N TYR A 161 19.63 -34.85 6.29
CA TYR A 161 20.38 -35.51 7.38
C TYR A 161 21.68 -36.12 6.87
N TYR A 162 22.69 -36.08 7.73
CA TYR A 162 24.02 -36.66 7.52
C TYR A 162 24.44 -37.50 8.71
N GLY A 163 24.60 -38.80 8.55
CA GLY A 163 25.15 -39.69 9.56
C GLY A 163 26.66 -39.56 9.64
N ALA A 164 27.16 -38.79 10.58
CA ALA A 164 28.57 -38.39 10.67
C ALA A 164 29.43 -39.46 11.39
N PHE A 165 29.75 -40.53 10.64
CA PHE A 165 30.54 -41.65 11.18
C PHE A 165 31.90 -41.24 11.74
N GLU A 166 32.56 -40.27 11.09
CA GLU A 166 33.88 -39.75 11.52
C GLU A 166 33.82 -38.96 12.83
N LEU A 167 32.65 -38.44 13.20
CA LEU A 167 32.43 -37.67 14.41
C LEU A 167 31.94 -38.52 15.59
N ARG A 168 32.17 -39.84 15.56
CA ARG A 168 31.77 -40.74 16.64
C ARG A 168 32.32 -40.30 17.99
N HIS A 169 31.43 -40.24 18.96
CA HIS A 169 31.73 -39.93 20.34
C HIS A 169 30.93 -40.85 21.25
N ASN A 170 31.53 -41.33 22.35
CA ASN A 170 30.88 -42.26 23.28
C ASN A 170 30.24 -43.49 22.62
N GLY A 171 30.89 -44.04 21.56
CA GLY A 171 30.41 -45.24 20.85
C GLY A 171 29.29 -45.00 19.84
N ALA A 172 28.81 -43.79 19.66
CA ALA A 172 27.75 -43.45 18.69
C ALA A 172 28.19 -42.41 17.66
N ALA A 173 27.70 -42.53 16.44
CA ALA A 173 27.83 -41.56 15.36
C ALA A 173 26.61 -40.61 15.36
N PRO A 174 26.79 -39.33 15.47
CA PRO A 174 25.66 -38.40 15.44
C PRO A 174 25.02 -38.33 14.03
N ILE A 175 23.70 -38.24 13.97
CA ILE A 175 23.00 -37.77 12.77
C ILE A 175 22.89 -36.25 12.88
N ILE A 176 23.48 -35.56 11.92
CA ILE A 176 23.50 -34.11 11.85
C ILE A 176 22.32 -33.64 11.00
N ASP A 177 21.52 -32.71 11.54
CA ASP A 177 20.45 -32.04 10.84
C ASP A 177 21.04 -30.86 10.04
N ALA A 178 21.07 -30.99 8.74
CA ALA A 178 21.56 -29.99 7.77
C ALA A 178 20.42 -29.22 7.09
N THR A 179 19.18 -29.38 7.53
CA THR A 179 17.97 -28.76 6.93
C THR A 179 18.10 -27.26 6.85
N HIS A 180 18.71 -26.63 7.84
CA HIS A 180 18.91 -25.18 7.90
C HIS A 180 19.68 -24.61 6.69
N LEU A 181 20.50 -25.41 6.00
CA LEU A 181 21.21 -24.97 4.78
C LEU A 181 20.24 -24.78 3.61
N PHE A 182 19.26 -25.67 3.50
CA PHE A 182 18.21 -25.55 2.49
C PHE A 182 17.26 -24.41 2.82
N ASP A 183 16.90 -24.23 4.08
CA ASP A 183 16.09 -23.10 4.54
C ASP A 183 16.72 -21.76 4.18
N LEU A 184 18.03 -21.60 4.38
CA LEU A 184 18.77 -20.42 3.99
C LEU A 184 18.70 -20.17 2.47
N LEU A 185 18.83 -21.22 1.66
CA LEU A 185 18.70 -21.11 0.21
C LEU A 185 17.31 -20.63 -0.20
N GLN A 186 16.26 -21.22 0.36
CA GLN A 186 14.87 -20.83 0.11
C GLN A 186 14.62 -19.37 0.48
N TRP A 187 15.11 -18.97 1.65
CA TRP A 187 15.00 -17.59 2.10
C TRP A 187 15.74 -16.61 1.17
N TYR A 188 16.96 -16.97 0.78
CA TYR A 188 17.75 -16.16 -0.13
C TYR A 188 17.05 -15.97 -1.48
N GLN A 189 16.52 -17.05 -2.07
CA GLN A 189 15.76 -16.99 -3.31
C GLN A 189 14.50 -16.11 -3.17
N ALA A 190 13.81 -16.19 -2.04
CA ALA A 190 12.63 -15.37 -1.77
C ALA A 190 12.98 -13.87 -1.61
N LEU A 191 14.11 -13.55 -0.98
CA LEU A 191 14.61 -12.18 -0.88
C LEU A 191 15.07 -11.66 -2.24
N GLN A 192 15.73 -12.49 -3.05
CA GLN A 192 16.13 -12.14 -4.40
C GLN A 192 14.92 -11.86 -5.28
N ALA A 193 13.87 -12.70 -5.21
CA ALA A 193 12.63 -12.47 -5.91
C ALA A 193 11.97 -11.14 -5.50
N LEU A 194 11.96 -10.79 -4.21
CA LEU A 194 11.50 -9.48 -3.75
C LEU A 194 12.35 -8.35 -4.34
N HIS A 195 13.67 -8.49 -4.33
CA HIS A 195 14.59 -7.47 -4.82
C HIS A 195 14.52 -7.29 -6.35
N GLU A 196 14.28 -8.34 -7.11
CA GLU A 196 14.26 -8.30 -8.58
C GLU A 196 12.88 -7.99 -9.16
N THR A 197 11.82 -8.43 -8.51
CA THR A 197 10.45 -8.35 -9.05
C THR A 197 9.50 -7.45 -8.24
N GLY A 198 9.93 -6.97 -7.08
CA GLY A 198 9.05 -6.24 -6.15
C GLY A 198 7.99 -7.09 -5.45
N HIS A 199 7.92 -8.41 -5.76
CA HIS A 199 6.87 -9.28 -5.23
C HIS A 199 7.28 -9.99 -3.94
N ALA A 200 6.68 -9.61 -2.81
CA ALA A 200 6.95 -10.17 -1.49
C ALA A 200 6.16 -11.47 -1.19
N LEU A 201 5.34 -11.99 -2.11
CA LEU A 201 4.49 -13.17 -1.86
C LEU A 201 5.31 -14.44 -1.63
N SER A 202 6.40 -14.64 -2.40
CA SER A 202 7.32 -15.78 -2.20
C SER A 202 7.97 -15.72 -0.83
N LEU A 203 8.39 -14.55 -0.36
CA LEU A 203 8.93 -14.35 0.97
C LEU A 203 7.91 -14.69 2.07
N ALA A 204 6.66 -14.23 1.91
CA ALA A 204 5.61 -14.54 2.87
C ALA A 204 5.31 -16.04 2.96
N ARG A 205 5.38 -16.77 1.84
CA ARG A 205 5.25 -18.23 1.79
C ARG A 205 6.38 -18.92 2.53
N VAL A 206 7.63 -18.60 2.19
CA VAL A 206 8.81 -19.21 2.81
C VAL A 206 8.83 -18.98 4.32
N VAL A 207 8.60 -17.74 4.76
CA VAL A 207 8.55 -17.42 6.21
C VAL A 207 7.43 -18.19 6.91
N ARG A 208 6.27 -18.34 6.30
CA ARG A 208 5.16 -19.12 6.86
C ARG A 208 5.54 -20.60 7.06
N GLU A 209 6.15 -21.21 6.05
CA GLU A 209 6.55 -22.61 6.07
C GLU A 209 7.64 -22.87 7.11
N LEU A 210 8.70 -22.07 7.14
CA LEU A 210 9.78 -22.17 8.10
C LEU A 210 9.30 -21.98 9.54
N VAL A 211 8.44 -21.01 9.79
CA VAL A 211 7.88 -20.80 11.13
C VAL A 211 7.01 -21.98 11.56
N ALA A 212 6.16 -22.50 10.66
CA ALA A 212 5.30 -23.65 10.95
C ALA A 212 6.14 -24.90 11.29
N GLU A 213 7.25 -25.12 10.60
CA GLU A 213 8.16 -26.22 10.87
C GLU A 213 8.85 -26.10 12.22
N ARG A 214 9.38 -24.92 12.56
CA ARG A 214 9.98 -24.64 13.87
C ARG A 214 9.00 -24.90 15.02
N TYR A 215 7.73 -24.51 14.85
CA TYR A 215 6.70 -24.79 15.85
C TYR A 215 6.40 -26.29 15.97
N ARG A 216 6.34 -27.04 14.87
CA ARG A 216 6.17 -28.50 14.87
C ARG A 216 7.34 -29.20 15.57
N GLY A 217 8.56 -28.70 15.35
CA GLY A 217 9.78 -29.20 16.00
C GLY A 217 9.97 -28.76 17.46
N GLY A 218 9.01 -28.08 18.08
CA GLY A 218 9.10 -27.58 19.46
C GLY A 218 10.09 -26.43 19.67
N GLN A 219 10.59 -25.82 18.59
CA GLN A 219 11.54 -24.70 18.60
C GLN A 219 10.89 -23.36 18.29
N GLY A 220 9.55 -23.31 18.22
CA GLY A 220 8.80 -22.10 17.92
C GLY A 220 8.96 -21.04 19.00
N GLN A 221 9.21 -19.80 18.58
CA GLN A 221 9.33 -18.64 19.45
C GLN A 221 8.37 -17.54 19.00
N GLN A 222 7.92 -16.69 19.92
CA GLN A 222 6.92 -15.65 19.64
C GLN A 222 7.37 -14.67 18.54
N TRP A 223 8.65 -14.26 18.55
CA TRP A 223 9.19 -13.35 17.52
C TRP A 223 9.07 -13.90 16.10
N MET A 224 9.16 -15.23 15.92
CA MET A 224 8.99 -15.90 14.62
C MET A 224 7.54 -15.78 14.12
N SER A 225 6.57 -15.97 15.02
CA SER A 225 5.15 -15.80 14.69
C SER A 225 4.84 -14.34 14.31
N ASP A 226 5.42 -13.41 15.04
CA ASP A 226 5.28 -11.98 14.78
C ASP A 226 5.96 -11.58 13.47
N LEU A 227 7.14 -12.12 13.16
CA LEU A 227 7.82 -11.94 11.88
C LEU A 227 6.96 -12.45 10.72
N ARG A 228 6.40 -13.66 10.84
CA ARG A 228 5.46 -14.21 9.85
C ARG A 228 4.28 -13.27 9.61
N GLY A 229 3.66 -12.78 10.68
CA GLY A 229 2.56 -11.82 10.62
C GLY A 229 2.96 -10.51 9.94
N GLY A 230 4.13 -9.98 10.27
CA GLY A 230 4.70 -8.77 9.68
C GLY A 230 4.97 -8.92 8.17
N VAL A 231 5.63 -10.00 7.77
CA VAL A 231 5.96 -10.27 6.36
C VAL A 231 4.69 -10.51 5.53
N LYS A 232 3.69 -11.24 6.06
CA LYS A 232 2.39 -11.42 5.39
C LYS A 232 1.70 -10.08 5.15
N LYS A 233 1.69 -9.18 6.15
CA LYS A 233 1.11 -7.84 6.02
C LYS A 233 1.88 -6.99 5.01
N LEU A 234 3.21 -6.98 5.06
CA LEU A 234 4.05 -6.24 4.12
C LEU A 234 3.76 -6.68 2.68
N ALA A 235 3.80 -7.99 2.42
CA ALA A 235 3.56 -8.54 1.08
C ALA A 235 2.18 -8.14 0.54
N ARG A 236 1.14 -8.24 1.38
CA ARG A 236 -0.21 -7.81 1.00
C ARG A 236 -0.30 -6.30 0.73
N SER A 237 0.33 -5.50 1.59
CA SER A 237 0.26 -4.04 1.47
C SER A 237 1.00 -3.53 0.24
N LEU A 238 2.16 -4.08 -0.08
CA LEU A 238 2.89 -3.77 -1.32
C LEU A 238 2.06 -4.17 -2.55
N ALA A 239 1.49 -5.39 -2.54
CA ALA A 239 0.68 -5.89 -3.64
C ALA A 239 -0.61 -5.09 -3.87
N LEU A 240 -1.15 -4.43 -2.85
CA LEU A 240 -2.38 -3.63 -2.92
C LEU A 240 -2.11 -2.12 -3.02
N GLY A 241 -0.86 -1.68 -3.06
CA GLY A 241 -0.53 -0.25 -3.11
C GLY A 241 -0.93 0.52 -1.85
N LEU A 242 -0.81 -0.09 -0.65
CA LEU A 242 -1.18 0.51 0.62
C LEU A 242 0.07 1.03 1.39
N PRO A 243 0.51 2.27 1.16
CA PRO A 243 1.81 2.76 1.63
C PRO A 243 1.90 2.88 3.15
N LEU A 244 0.81 3.17 3.84
CA LEU A 244 0.81 3.31 5.30
C LEU A 244 0.90 1.95 5.97
N GLU A 245 0.11 0.98 5.52
CA GLU A 245 0.14 -0.40 5.98
C GLU A 245 1.48 -1.08 5.69
N ALA A 246 2.08 -0.82 4.52
CA ALA A 246 3.42 -1.29 4.18
C ALA A 246 4.46 -0.71 5.14
N GLY A 247 4.38 0.59 5.44
CA GLY A 247 5.26 1.27 6.39
C GLY A 247 5.14 0.77 7.83
N LEU A 248 3.92 0.50 8.30
CA LEU A 248 3.68 -0.10 9.61
C LEU A 248 4.21 -1.53 9.70
N ALA A 249 4.00 -2.33 8.65
CA ALA A 249 4.52 -3.69 8.59
C ALA A 249 6.06 -3.71 8.55
N ALA A 250 6.68 -2.84 7.73
CA ALA A 250 8.12 -2.68 7.67
C ALA A 250 8.71 -2.29 9.04
N LYS A 251 8.12 -1.29 9.72
CA LYS A 251 8.51 -0.91 11.09
C LYS A 251 8.48 -2.10 12.04
N ARG A 252 7.41 -2.90 12.03
CA ARG A 252 7.28 -4.08 12.88
C ARG A 252 8.37 -5.11 12.59
N ILE A 253 8.64 -5.41 11.33
CA ILE A 253 9.71 -6.35 10.94
C ILE A 253 11.07 -5.82 11.40
N VAL A 254 11.36 -4.55 11.18
CA VAL A 254 12.62 -3.92 11.61
C VAL A 254 12.83 -4.05 13.13
N SER A 255 11.77 -3.89 13.94
CA SER A 255 11.88 -4.06 15.38
C SER A 255 12.17 -5.51 15.80
N LEU A 256 11.58 -6.49 15.11
CA LEU A 256 11.74 -7.91 15.43
C LEU A 256 13.11 -8.49 15.07
N THR A 257 13.80 -7.90 14.08
CA THR A 257 15.13 -8.39 13.67
C THR A 257 16.19 -8.31 14.78
N GLY A 258 15.98 -7.44 15.78
CA GLY A 258 16.82 -7.36 16.99
C GLY A 258 16.52 -8.43 18.03
N GLU A 259 15.39 -9.11 17.95
CA GLU A 259 14.95 -10.15 18.91
C GLU A 259 15.46 -11.55 18.53
N ALA A 260 15.96 -11.75 17.29
CA ALA A 260 16.47 -13.04 16.83
C ALA A 260 17.76 -13.43 17.56
N PRO A 261 17.86 -14.67 18.09
CA PRO A 261 19.08 -15.17 18.74
C PRO A 261 20.31 -15.09 17.84
N ALA A 262 21.48 -14.82 18.41
CA ALA A 262 22.72 -14.64 17.64
C ALA A 262 23.12 -15.88 16.81
N ALA A 263 22.76 -17.07 17.29
CA ALA A 263 23.06 -18.35 16.67
C ALA A 263 21.96 -18.84 15.68
N ASP A 264 20.85 -18.10 15.51
CA ASP A 264 19.80 -18.52 14.59
C ASP A 264 20.20 -18.21 13.14
N PRO A 265 20.25 -19.21 12.23
CA PRO A 265 20.55 -19.01 10.81
C PRO A 265 19.62 -17.99 10.12
N LEU A 266 18.36 -17.91 10.55
CA LEU A 266 17.39 -16.94 10.03
C LEU A 266 17.76 -15.48 10.34
N ARG A 267 18.65 -15.24 11.30
CA ARG A 267 19.11 -13.90 11.66
C ARG A 267 19.75 -13.16 10.48
N LEU A 268 20.62 -13.84 9.71
CA LEU A 268 21.28 -13.22 8.55
C LEU A 268 20.25 -12.83 7.47
N ALA A 269 19.30 -13.71 7.22
CA ALA A 269 18.22 -13.45 6.26
C ALA A 269 17.29 -12.34 6.76
N ALA A 270 16.93 -12.31 8.04
CA ALA A 270 16.13 -11.25 8.64
C ALA A 270 16.86 -9.89 8.62
N GLN A 271 18.19 -9.89 8.81
CA GLN A 271 18.99 -8.69 8.70
C GLN A 271 19.00 -8.14 7.27
N ARG A 272 19.14 -9.00 6.26
CA ARG A 272 19.07 -8.59 4.87
C ARG A 272 17.69 -8.04 4.49
N LEU A 273 16.63 -8.66 4.97
CA LEU A 273 15.27 -8.13 4.81
C LEU A 273 15.15 -6.74 5.44
N LYS A 274 15.68 -6.56 6.65
CA LYS A 274 15.69 -5.25 7.33
C LYS A 274 16.34 -4.16 6.46
N GLU A 275 17.52 -4.43 5.90
CA GLU A 275 18.23 -3.48 5.04
C GLU A 275 17.37 -3.03 3.86
N LEU A 276 16.63 -3.96 3.23
CA LEU A 276 15.75 -3.66 2.10
C LEU A 276 14.55 -2.79 2.49
N ILE A 277 13.97 -3.02 3.66
CA ILE A 277 12.67 -2.41 4.03
C ILE A 277 12.78 -1.20 4.96
N VAL A 278 13.95 -0.92 5.54
CA VAL A 278 14.19 0.25 6.42
C VAL A 278 13.73 1.57 5.77
N PRO A 279 13.99 1.83 4.47
CA PRO A 279 13.51 3.05 3.81
C PRO A 279 11.98 3.21 3.81
N TRP A 280 11.24 2.10 3.93
CA TRP A 280 9.77 2.11 3.91
C TRP A 280 9.15 2.16 5.31
N ALA A 281 9.93 1.94 6.37
CA ALA A 281 9.42 1.89 7.73
C ALA A 281 8.93 3.27 8.19
N VAL A 282 7.70 3.34 8.71
CA VAL A 282 7.18 4.53 9.36
C VAL A 282 8.03 4.84 10.59
N GLN A 283 8.42 6.09 10.74
CA GLN A 283 9.23 6.53 11.86
C GLN A 283 8.35 7.07 12.98
N HIS A 284 8.41 6.38 14.10
CA HIS A 284 7.71 6.75 15.33
C HIS A 284 8.34 6.02 16.51
N ASP A 285 8.44 6.66 17.66
CA ASP A 285 9.12 6.10 18.84
C ASP A 285 8.33 5.01 19.58
N GLY A 286 7.02 4.91 19.34
CA GLY A 286 6.15 3.89 19.95
C GLY A 286 6.30 2.49 19.35
N LYS A 287 6.19 1.44 20.20
CA LYS A 287 6.25 0.03 19.77
C LYS A 287 5.03 -0.41 18.94
N GLN A 288 3.86 0.10 19.26
CA GLN A 288 2.62 -0.14 18.51
C GLN A 288 2.10 1.19 17.99
N LEU A 289 1.87 1.27 16.70
CA LEU A 289 1.38 2.45 16.01
C LEU A 289 0.15 2.08 15.20
N GLY A 290 -0.93 2.81 15.41
CA GLY A 290 -2.13 2.75 14.57
C GLY A 290 -1.98 3.63 13.34
N ARG A 291 -2.74 3.37 12.29
CA ARG A 291 -2.76 4.17 11.06
C ARG A 291 -3.03 5.65 11.32
N HIS A 292 -3.95 5.94 12.26
CA HIS A 292 -4.36 7.30 12.64
C HIS A 292 -3.28 8.07 13.44
N GLU A 293 -2.25 7.38 13.92
CA GLU A 293 -1.14 7.99 14.66
C GLU A 293 0.04 8.37 13.74
N ILE A 294 -0.04 8.02 12.44
CA ILE A 294 0.98 8.42 11.47
C ILE A 294 0.82 9.91 11.19
N VAL A 295 1.80 10.69 11.58
CA VAL A 295 1.83 12.14 11.38
C VAL A 295 2.31 12.43 9.96
N LEU A 296 1.60 13.33 9.27
CA LEU A 296 2.08 13.90 8.02
C LEU A 296 3.26 14.81 8.30
N SER A 297 4.39 14.52 7.68
CA SER A 297 5.64 15.26 7.87
C SER A 297 6.49 15.18 6.60
N ARG A 298 7.51 16.02 6.50
CA ARG A 298 8.50 15.96 5.42
C ARG A 298 9.04 14.54 5.26
N ARG A 299 9.38 13.88 6.36
CA ARG A 299 9.95 12.53 6.36
C ARG A 299 8.96 11.47 5.88
N GLU A 300 7.67 11.61 6.21
CA GLU A 300 6.62 10.74 5.68
C GLU A 300 6.46 10.93 4.16
N LEU A 301 6.54 12.17 3.68
CA LEU A 301 6.53 12.46 2.24
C LEU A 301 7.75 11.87 1.52
N GLU A 302 8.95 11.98 2.09
CA GLU A 302 10.17 11.34 1.56
C GLU A 302 10.01 9.81 1.48
N ARG A 303 9.50 9.19 2.54
CA ARG A 303 9.22 7.74 2.58
C ARG A 303 8.25 7.28 1.49
N GLN A 304 7.22 8.07 1.22
CA GLN A 304 6.26 7.76 0.15
C GLN A 304 6.94 7.83 -1.23
N LEU A 305 7.83 8.80 -1.47
CA LEU A 305 8.60 8.87 -2.72
C LEU A 305 9.57 7.69 -2.89
N GLU A 306 10.17 7.18 -1.80
CA GLU A 306 10.97 5.95 -1.87
C GLU A 306 10.14 4.74 -2.34
N LEU A 307 8.88 4.62 -1.88
CA LEU A 307 7.98 3.58 -2.37
C LEU A 307 7.56 3.79 -3.83
N VAL A 308 7.39 5.03 -4.29
CA VAL A 308 7.13 5.31 -5.71
C VAL A 308 8.30 4.85 -6.56
N ILE A 309 9.54 5.18 -6.17
CA ILE A 309 10.74 4.74 -6.87
C ILE A 309 10.81 3.21 -6.90
N TRP A 310 10.56 2.56 -5.76
CA TRP A 310 10.51 1.10 -5.68
C TRP A 310 9.52 0.49 -6.68
N TYR A 311 8.31 1.02 -6.78
CA TYR A 311 7.33 0.54 -7.76
C TYR A 311 7.81 0.76 -9.21
N CYS A 312 8.46 1.90 -9.50
CA CYS A 312 9.04 2.17 -10.82
C CYS A 312 10.16 1.18 -11.17
N ASP A 313 11.05 0.88 -10.20
CA ASP A 313 12.17 -0.07 -10.39
C ASP A 313 11.68 -1.48 -10.73
N HIS A 314 10.45 -1.81 -10.31
CA HIS A 314 9.83 -3.11 -10.54
C HIS A 314 8.72 -3.09 -11.61
N LEU A 315 8.70 -2.06 -12.46
CA LEU A 315 7.73 -1.88 -13.56
C LEU A 315 6.26 -1.82 -13.11
N ASP A 316 6.01 -1.57 -11.82
CA ASP A 316 4.66 -1.39 -11.27
C ASP A 316 4.22 0.08 -11.35
N VAL A 317 4.24 0.61 -12.57
CA VAL A 317 3.91 2.01 -12.87
C VAL A 317 2.48 2.39 -12.41
N PRO A 318 1.46 1.52 -12.49
CA PRO A 318 0.14 1.86 -11.97
C PRO A 318 0.16 2.26 -10.50
N ARG A 319 0.80 1.45 -9.62
CA ARG A 319 0.88 1.76 -8.18
C ARG A 319 1.78 2.96 -7.89
N ALA A 320 2.86 3.11 -8.67
CA ALA A 320 3.71 4.30 -8.58
C ALA A 320 2.90 5.58 -8.81
N LEU A 321 2.07 5.63 -9.85
CA LEU A 321 1.26 6.80 -10.20
C LEU A 321 0.09 7.03 -9.24
N GLU A 322 -0.55 5.96 -8.74
CA GLU A 322 -1.57 6.08 -7.71
C GLU A 322 -0.99 6.73 -6.46
N LEU A 323 0.15 6.24 -5.98
CA LEU A 323 0.82 6.81 -4.81
C LEU A 323 1.34 8.22 -5.08
N LEU A 324 1.89 8.49 -6.26
CA LEU A 324 2.42 9.81 -6.60
C LEU A 324 1.31 10.88 -6.65
N ARG A 325 0.13 10.52 -7.16
CA ARG A 325 -1.05 11.41 -7.13
C ARG A 325 -1.47 11.73 -5.69
N GLU A 326 -1.55 10.72 -4.83
CA GLU A 326 -1.88 10.89 -3.42
C GLU A 326 -0.78 11.67 -2.67
N TRP A 327 0.48 11.49 -3.07
CA TRP A 327 1.60 12.28 -2.55
C TRP A 327 1.43 13.78 -2.79
N MET A 328 0.98 14.19 -3.97
CA MET A 328 0.74 15.61 -4.28
C MET A 328 -0.35 16.20 -3.39
N VAL A 329 -1.41 15.42 -3.09
CA VAL A 329 -2.43 15.81 -2.11
C VAL A 329 -1.83 15.97 -0.71
N ASN A 330 -1.00 15.00 -0.29
CA ASN A 330 -0.31 15.02 1.00
C ASN A 330 0.66 16.21 1.11
N PHE A 331 1.42 16.49 0.05
CA PHE A 331 2.32 17.64 -0.01
C PHE A 331 1.57 18.96 0.20
N LEU A 332 0.42 19.13 -0.44
CA LEU A 332 -0.39 20.32 -0.26
C LEU A 332 -0.93 20.47 1.18
N LEU A 333 -1.30 19.35 1.81
CA LEU A 333 -1.77 19.31 3.20
C LEU A 333 -0.64 19.57 4.19
N TRP A 334 0.59 19.10 3.89
CA TRP A 334 1.78 19.39 4.69
C TRP A 334 2.13 20.89 4.68
N GLY A 335 2.07 21.53 3.49
CA GLY A 335 2.25 22.96 3.31
C GLY A 335 3.61 23.51 3.72
N GLY A 336 4.64 22.66 3.82
CA GLY A 336 6.01 23.04 4.19
C GLY A 336 6.29 23.13 5.70
N ASP A 337 5.33 22.76 6.56
CA ASP A 337 5.43 22.90 8.01
C ASP A 337 4.91 21.65 8.74
N ASP A 338 5.82 20.92 9.39
CA ASP A 338 5.52 19.71 10.14
C ASP A 338 4.62 19.95 11.37
N GLU A 339 4.77 21.10 12.04
CA GLU A 339 3.96 21.43 13.22
C GLU A 339 2.52 21.73 12.83
N ARG A 340 2.35 22.51 11.77
CA ARG A 340 1.03 22.79 11.20
C ARG A 340 0.35 21.52 10.71
N ALA A 341 1.08 20.64 10.03
CA ALA A 341 0.55 19.41 9.50
C ALA A 341 0.06 18.44 10.57
N ARG A 342 0.65 18.46 11.79
CA ARG A 342 0.20 17.66 12.95
C ARG A 342 -1.22 17.99 13.39
N ALA A 343 -1.67 19.21 13.18
CA ALA A 343 -3.02 19.64 13.55
C ALA A 343 -4.08 19.25 12.52
N VAL A 344 -3.67 18.71 11.37
CA VAL A 344 -4.56 18.34 10.25
C VAL A 344 -4.83 16.85 10.27
N ASP A 345 -6.09 16.44 10.29
CA ASP A 345 -6.47 15.06 10.00
C ASP A 345 -6.32 14.79 8.48
N TRP A 346 -5.09 14.53 8.07
CA TRP A 346 -4.73 14.34 6.67
C TRP A 346 -5.30 13.06 6.04
N LEU A 347 -5.91 12.18 6.85
CA LEU A 347 -6.60 10.96 6.40
C LEU A 347 -8.11 11.16 6.25
N ASP A 348 -8.66 12.30 6.68
CA ASP A 348 -10.07 12.63 6.46
C ASP A 348 -10.33 12.88 4.96
N TYR A 349 -10.86 11.84 4.32
CA TYR A 349 -11.17 11.88 2.89
C TYR A 349 -12.34 12.81 2.57
N GLY A 350 -13.34 12.87 3.45
CA GLY A 350 -14.60 13.59 3.20
C GLY A 350 -14.41 15.11 3.09
N ASN A 351 -13.58 15.66 3.95
CA ASN A 351 -13.38 17.12 4.09
C ASN A 351 -11.97 17.54 3.67
N VAL A 352 -10.96 17.08 4.38
CA VAL A 352 -9.59 17.60 4.26
C VAL A 352 -8.95 17.23 2.93
N ARG A 353 -8.93 15.96 2.57
CA ARG A 353 -8.30 15.49 1.31
C ARG A 353 -9.05 15.99 0.08
N ARG A 354 -10.38 15.94 0.10
CA ARG A 354 -11.21 16.44 -1.00
C ARG A 354 -10.99 17.92 -1.25
N PHE A 355 -10.77 18.72 -0.20
CA PHE A 355 -10.42 20.14 -0.34
C PHE A 355 -9.06 20.32 -1.02
N ALA A 356 -8.03 19.56 -0.61
CA ALA A 356 -6.71 19.61 -1.24
C ALA A 356 -6.75 19.19 -2.72
N GLU A 357 -7.48 18.12 -3.06
CA GLU A 357 -7.69 17.71 -4.46
C GLU A 357 -8.35 18.80 -5.30
N LYS A 358 -9.39 19.45 -4.77
CA LYS A 358 -10.06 20.56 -5.44
C LYS A 358 -9.10 21.72 -5.68
N LYS A 359 -8.22 22.02 -4.71
CA LYS A 359 -7.22 23.07 -4.85
C LYS A 359 -6.20 22.76 -5.97
N LEU A 360 -5.74 21.52 -6.09
CA LEU A 360 -4.90 21.07 -7.20
C LEU A 360 -5.62 21.20 -8.56
N ALA A 361 -6.89 20.79 -8.62
CA ALA A 361 -7.72 20.94 -9.81
C ALA A 361 -7.94 22.43 -10.18
N THR A 362 -8.01 23.31 -9.20
CA THR A 362 -8.11 24.76 -9.41
C THR A 362 -6.81 25.32 -9.99
N CYS A 363 -5.63 24.88 -9.53
CA CYS A 363 -4.35 25.25 -10.14
C CYS A 363 -4.31 24.84 -11.62
N SER A 364 -4.73 23.61 -11.94
CA SER A 364 -4.86 23.14 -13.32
C SER A 364 -5.80 23.98 -14.17
N TYR A 365 -6.97 24.36 -13.64
CA TYR A 365 -7.90 25.22 -14.34
C TYR A 365 -7.30 26.62 -14.61
N ARG A 366 -6.66 27.21 -13.59
CA ARG A 366 -6.02 28.53 -13.70
C ARG A 366 -4.87 28.54 -14.69
N SER A 367 -4.07 27.45 -14.74
CA SER A 367 -3.04 27.25 -15.74
C SER A 367 -3.62 27.27 -17.16
N LYS A 368 -4.66 26.50 -17.42
CA LYS A 368 -5.34 26.40 -18.73
C LYS A 368 -5.97 27.72 -19.19
N THR A 369 -6.38 28.55 -18.23
CA THR A 369 -6.96 29.89 -18.51
C THR A 369 -5.93 31.02 -18.46
N LYS A 370 -4.62 30.69 -18.31
CA LYS A 370 -3.51 31.65 -18.22
C LYS A 370 -3.61 32.63 -17.03
N LEU A 371 -4.28 32.19 -15.95
CA LEU A 371 -4.45 32.95 -14.71
C LEU A 371 -3.51 32.48 -13.59
N ALA A 372 -2.76 31.42 -13.81
CA ALA A 372 -1.87 30.85 -12.80
C ALA A 372 -0.60 31.70 -12.62
N ALA A 373 -0.18 31.86 -11.36
CA ALA A 373 1.16 32.35 -11.04
C ALA A 373 2.22 31.26 -11.35
N ALA A 374 3.51 31.62 -11.39
CA ALA A 374 4.56 30.70 -11.79
C ALA A 374 4.59 29.40 -10.97
N GLY A 375 4.45 29.48 -9.65
CA GLY A 375 4.40 28.28 -8.78
C GLY A 375 3.12 27.47 -8.96
N GLU A 376 1.96 28.11 -9.19
CA GLU A 376 0.72 27.43 -9.52
C GLU A 376 0.80 26.70 -10.86
N GLN A 377 1.51 27.28 -11.84
CA GLN A 377 1.75 26.66 -13.15
C GLN A 377 2.55 25.37 -12.99
N GLU A 378 3.62 25.40 -12.21
CA GLU A 378 4.47 24.22 -11.96
C GLU A 378 3.69 23.09 -11.29
N VAL A 379 2.88 23.40 -10.30
CA VAL A 379 2.01 22.43 -9.61
C VAL A 379 0.95 21.88 -10.55
N ALA A 380 0.33 22.75 -11.37
CA ALA A 380 -0.69 22.35 -12.36
C ALA A 380 -0.12 21.40 -13.40
N ASP A 381 1.05 21.70 -13.96
CA ASP A 381 1.71 20.88 -14.97
C ASP A 381 2.05 19.49 -14.42
N SER A 382 2.54 19.42 -13.17
CA SER A 382 2.84 18.16 -12.49
C SER A 382 1.57 17.38 -12.19
N TRP A 383 0.52 18.04 -11.67
CA TRP A 383 -0.78 17.43 -11.36
C TRP A 383 -1.47 16.87 -12.59
N ASP A 384 -1.54 17.65 -13.66
CA ASP A 384 -2.19 17.24 -14.91
C ASP A 384 -1.45 16.05 -15.53
N ARG A 385 -0.12 16.08 -15.55
CA ARG A 385 0.72 15.00 -16.06
C ARG A 385 0.52 13.69 -15.29
N VAL A 386 0.65 13.72 -13.98
CA VAL A 386 0.49 12.53 -13.12
C VAL A 386 -0.94 11.98 -13.23
N THR A 387 -1.94 12.88 -13.24
CA THR A 387 -3.35 12.50 -13.35
C THR A 387 -3.65 11.88 -14.71
N GLU A 388 -3.11 12.41 -15.80
CA GLU A 388 -3.28 11.86 -17.16
C GLU A 388 -2.66 10.46 -17.28
N TRP A 389 -1.43 10.29 -16.82
CA TRP A 389 -0.75 9.00 -16.83
C TRP A 389 -1.51 7.96 -16.01
N ARG A 390 -1.88 8.32 -14.78
CA ARG A 390 -2.67 7.43 -13.90
C ARG A 390 -4.00 7.04 -14.52
N ASN A 391 -4.74 8.00 -15.08
CA ASN A 391 -6.03 7.73 -15.70
C ASN A 391 -5.91 6.87 -16.96
N THR A 392 -4.83 7.01 -17.72
CA THR A 392 -4.56 6.17 -18.88
C THR A 392 -4.41 4.70 -18.47
N LEU A 393 -3.64 4.43 -17.40
CA LEU A 393 -3.45 3.07 -16.88
C LEU A 393 -4.70 2.54 -16.17
N ALA A 394 -5.39 3.36 -15.39
CA ALA A 394 -6.63 2.96 -14.72
C ALA A 394 -7.74 2.53 -15.70
N HIS A 395 -7.73 3.06 -16.91
CA HIS A 395 -8.63 2.67 -17.99
C HIS A 395 -8.01 1.65 -18.95
N ALA A 396 -6.96 0.93 -18.54
CA ALA A 396 -6.27 -0.09 -19.33
C ALA A 396 -5.86 0.39 -20.74
N GLY A 397 -5.53 1.66 -20.90
CA GLY A 397 -5.17 2.24 -22.19
C GLY A 397 -6.30 2.31 -23.22
N MET A 398 -7.56 2.09 -22.84
CA MET A 398 -8.71 2.11 -23.78
C MET A 398 -9.09 3.54 -24.17
N ARG A 399 -8.17 4.24 -24.82
CA ARG A 399 -8.33 5.60 -25.36
C ARG A 399 -7.80 5.67 -26.79
N LYS A 400 -8.30 6.63 -27.59
CA LYS A 400 -7.85 6.84 -28.98
C LYS A 400 -6.37 7.24 -29.07
N LYS A 401 -5.85 7.94 -28.07
CA LYS A 401 -4.43 8.31 -27.94
C LYS A 401 -3.98 7.87 -26.56
N ILE A 402 -2.85 7.16 -26.49
CA ILE A 402 -2.26 6.65 -25.26
C ILE A 402 -0.99 7.45 -25.00
N SER A 403 -0.90 8.04 -23.81
CA SER A 403 0.35 8.51 -23.22
C SER A 403 0.61 7.61 -22.01
N VAL A 404 1.54 6.68 -22.15
CA VAL A 404 1.96 5.79 -21.05
C VAL A 404 3.29 6.31 -20.55
N ALA A 405 3.35 6.59 -19.24
CA ALA A 405 4.61 6.98 -18.63
C ALA A 405 5.58 5.80 -18.60
N ASP A 406 6.77 6.01 -19.10
CA ASP A 406 7.91 5.14 -18.82
C ASP A 406 8.31 5.28 -17.33
N PRO A 407 8.73 4.20 -16.65
CA PRO A 407 9.24 4.28 -15.27
C PRO A 407 10.28 5.39 -15.05
N GLU A 408 11.16 5.63 -16.01
CA GLU A 408 12.17 6.68 -15.93
C GLU A 408 11.58 8.09 -16.02
N GLU A 409 10.49 8.28 -16.75
CA GLU A 409 9.75 9.55 -16.77
C GLU A 409 9.07 9.80 -15.42
N VAL A 410 8.50 8.76 -14.80
CA VAL A 410 7.92 8.87 -13.44
C VAL A 410 9.02 9.20 -12.43
N LYS A 411 10.19 8.57 -12.49
CA LYS A 411 11.33 8.89 -11.61
C LYS A 411 11.83 10.34 -11.80
N LYS A 412 11.86 10.85 -13.03
CA LYS A 412 12.16 12.28 -13.28
C LYS A 412 11.12 13.19 -12.61
N GLN A 413 9.84 12.83 -12.70
CA GLN A 413 8.78 13.56 -12.01
C GLN A 413 8.95 13.48 -10.48
N VAL A 414 9.31 12.31 -9.94
CA VAL A 414 9.64 12.15 -8.51
C VAL A 414 10.79 13.06 -8.09
N ALA A 415 11.85 13.16 -8.88
CA ALA A 415 12.98 14.03 -8.59
C ALA A 415 12.57 15.52 -8.54
N GLN A 416 11.71 15.97 -9.47
CA GLN A 416 11.13 17.31 -9.43
C GLN A 416 10.29 17.54 -8.18
N LEU A 417 9.39 16.61 -7.83
CA LEU A 417 8.54 16.72 -6.65
C LEU A 417 9.34 16.65 -5.35
N ARG A 418 10.43 15.88 -5.32
CA ARG A 418 11.34 15.83 -4.17
C ARG A 418 11.98 17.20 -3.91
N ALA A 419 12.35 17.95 -4.97
CA ALA A 419 12.88 19.30 -4.84
C ALA A 419 11.88 20.26 -4.16
N TRP A 420 10.59 20.02 -4.28
CA TRP A 420 9.57 20.82 -3.58
C TRP A 420 9.62 20.69 -2.05
N LEU A 421 10.22 19.64 -1.52
CA LEU A 421 10.41 19.49 -0.08
C LEU A 421 11.44 20.50 0.48
N ASP A 422 12.39 20.92 -0.36
CA ASP A 422 13.40 21.93 -0.02
C ASP A 422 12.96 23.34 -0.44
N HIS A 423 12.33 23.44 -1.62
CA HIS A 423 11.88 24.67 -2.25
C HIS A 423 10.43 24.51 -2.69
N PRO A 424 9.47 24.63 -1.76
CA PRO A 424 8.06 24.54 -2.10
C PRO A 424 7.72 25.56 -3.19
N PRO A 425 7.03 25.16 -4.27
CA PRO A 425 6.54 26.11 -5.24
C PRO A 425 5.65 27.10 -4.50
N GLU A 426 5.93 28.37 -4.70
CA GLU A 426 5.05 29.41 -4.20
C GLU A 426 3.69 29.20 -4.86
N LEU A 427 2.81 28.50 -4.15
CA LEU A 427 1.39 28.61 -4.38
C LEU A 427 1.02 30.03 -3.92
N ALA A 428 1.63 31.00 -4.60
CA ALA A 428 1.19 32.34 -4.43
C ALA A 428 -0.31 32.26 -4.62
N GLY A 429 -1.00 32.37 -3.55
CA GLY A 429 -2.14 33.16 -3.76
C GLY A 429 -1.67 34.32 -4.60
N ALA A 430 -1.89 34.33 -5.92
CA ALA A 430 -2.24 35.55 -6.58
C ALA A 430 -3.14 36.16 -5.54
N ARG A 431 -2.73 37.32 -4.93
CA ARG A 431 -3.46 37.87 -3.79
C ARG A 431 -4.90 37.56 -4.03
N PRO A 432 -5.52 36.64 -3.25
CA PRO A 432 -6.85 36.18 -3.61
C PRO A 432 -7.63 37.46 -3.76
N LEU A 433 -8.57 37.51 -4.70
CA LEU A 433 -9.38 38.71 -4.88
C LEU A 433 -10.07 39.13 -3.58
N GLY A 434 -9.59 38.58 -2.49
CA GLY A 434 -10.13 38.72 -1.17
C GLY A 434 -11.48 38.03 -1.09
N ARG A 435 -12.39 38.62 -0.36
CA ARG A 435 -13.78 38.15 -0.23
C ARG A 435 -14.61 38.62 -1.42
N VAL A 436 -15.11 37.68 -2.21
CA VAL A 436 -16.05 37.97 -3.30
C VAL A 436 -17.48 37.75 -2.82
N TRP A 437 -18.31 38.78 -3.00
CA TRP A 437 -19.75 38.68 -2.73
C TRP A 437 -20.54 38.50 -3.98
N VAL A 438 -21.47 37.54 -3.94
CA VAL A 438 -22.47 37.29 -4.97
C VAL A 438 -23.84 37.60 -4.36
N THR A 439 -24.60 38.47 -4.98
CA THR A 439 -25.92 38.89 -4.45
C THR A 439 -26.92 39.12 -5.57
N PRO A 440 -28.17 38.67 -5.40
CA PRO A 440 -29.26 39.13 -6.25
C PRO A 440 -29.66 40.56 -5.82
N LEU A 441 -30.01 41.37 -6.79
CA LEU A 441 -30.57 42.70 -6.53
C LEU A 441 -31.89 42.89 -7.29
N GLY A 442 -32.99 42.94 -6.53
CA GLY A 442 -34.29 43.39 -7.01
C GLY A 442 -34.53 44.86 -6.65
N LEU A 443 -35.78 45.25 -6.53
CA LEU A 443 -36.17 46.64 -6.23
C LEU A 443 -35.84 47.07 -4.79
N SER A 444 -35.57 46.11 -3.88
CA SER A 444 -35.24 46.44 -2.47
C SER A 444 -33.75 46.70 -2.33
N ARG A 445 -33.37 47.98 -2.16
CA ARG A 445 -31.97 48.43 -1.95
C ARG A 445 -31.38 48.03 -0.62
N GLY A 446 -32.21 47.78 0.39
CA GLY A 446 -31.81 47.47 1.77
C GLY A 446 -31.04 46.16 1.88
N VAL A 447 -31.35 45.16 1.01
CA VAL A 447 -30.66 43.87 0.98
C VAL A 447 -29.19 44.07 0.57
N LEU A 448 -28.92 44.82 -0.49
CA LEU A 448 -27.56 45.12 -0.93
C LEU A 448 -26.81 45.97 0.09
N TYR A 449 -27.51 46.97 0.69
CA TYR A 449 -26.94 47.80 1.75
C TYR A 449 -26.49 46.96 2.95
N SER A 450 -27.35 46.08 3.44
CA SER A 450 -27.04 45.20 4.57
C SER A 450 -25.89 44.25 4.23
N ALA A 451 -25.87 43.69 3.01
CA ALA A 451 -24.80 42.83 2.51
C ALA A 451 -23.44 43.51 2.63
N LEU A 452 -23.33 44.76 2.13
CA LEU A 452 -22.08 45.52 2.10
C LEU A 452 -21.63 45.96 3.49
N VAL A 453 -22.56 46.35 4.37
CA VAL A 453 -22.23 46.80 5.73
C VAL A 453 -21.75 45.65 6.62
N HIS A 454 -22.41 44.51 6.56
CA HIS A 454 -22.04 43.35 7.40
C HIS A 454 -20.64 42.80 7.10
N THR A 455 -20.15 42.85 5.87
CA THR A 455 -19.00 42.02 5.49
C THR A 455 -17.89 42.71 4.73
N ARG A 456 -18.11 43.90 4.20
CA ARG A 456 -17.11 44.69 3.44
C ARG A 456 -16.33 43.80 2.44
N PRO A 457 -16.94 43.41 1.32
CA PRO A 457 -16.28 42.58 0.32
C PRO A 457 -15.13 43.33 -0.37
N ASP A 458 -14.20 42.54 -0.96
CA ASP A 458 -13.13 43.07 -1.81
C ASP A 458 -13.58 43.18 -3.27
N GLN A 459 -14.58 42.34 -3.66
CA GLN A 459 -15.23 42.40 -4.97
C GLN A 459 -16.70 42.00 -4.87
N LEU A 460 -17.55 42.62 -5.69
CA LEU A 460 -18.99 42.45 -5.69
C LEU A 460 -19.48 41.96 -7.07
N LEU A 461 -20.23 40.86 -7.07
CA LEU A 461 -20.92 40.30 -8.22
C LEU A 461 -22.44 40.42 -7.99
N VAL A 462 -23.13 41.14 -8.84
CA VAL A 462 -24.56 41.43 -8.69
C VAL A 462 -25.33 40.85 -9.85
N VAL A 463 -26.35 40.02 -9.59
CA VAL A 463 -27.33 39.54 -10.55
C VAL A 463 -28.58 40.41 -10.41
N SER A 464 -28.94 41.17 -11.43
CA SER A 464 -30.00 42.17 -11.35
C SER A 464 -30.86 42.21 -12.64
N SER A 465 -31.83 43.08 -12.64
CA SER A 465 -32.58 43.49 -13.83
C SER A 465 -32.16 44.90 -14.24
N ALA A 466 -32.40 45.28 -15.48
CA ALA A 466 -32.12 46.64 -15.98
C ALA A 466 -32.80 47.74 -15.13
N GLN A 467 -33.97 47.46 -14.55
CA GLN A 467 -34.68 48.37 -13.68
C GLN A 467 -34.01 48.59 -12.29
N ALA A 468 -33.35 47.53 -11.77
CA ALA A 468 -32.79 47.58 -10.40
C ALA A 468 -31.26 47.87 -10.37
N SER A 469 -30.55 47.59 -11.45
CA SER A 469 -29.09 47.68 -11.59
C SER A 469 -28.57 49.09 -11.28
N SER A 470 -29.32 50.14 -11.69
CA SER A 470 -28.98 51.54 -11.47
C SER A 470 -28.80 51.91 -9.96
N ALA A 471 -29.45 51.15 -9.08
CA ALA A 471 -29.36 51.36 -7.62
C ALA A 471 -28.02 50.94 -7.01
N VAL A 472 -27.21 50.09 -7.71
CA VAL A 472 -25.93 49.59 -7.19
C VAL A 472 -24.98 50.75 -6.85
N GLY A 473 -24.86 51.73 -7.72
CA GLY A 473 -23.97 52.90 -7.50
C GLY A 473 -24.38 53.72 -6.30
N GLU A 474 -25.67 53.98 -6.09
CA GLU A 474 -26.23 54.71 -4.97
C GLU A 474 -25.93 53.98 -3.63
N VAL A 475 -26.17 52.68 -3.59
CA VAL A 475 -25.92 51.86 -2.38
C VAL A 475 -24.45 51.85 -2.03
N LEU A 476 -23.55 51.68 -3.01
CA LEU A 476 -22.10 51.70 -2.80
C LEU A 476 -21.62 53.07 -2.26
N GLN A 477 -22.14 54.16 -2.80
CA GLN A 477 -21.87 55.52 -2.28
C GLN A 477 -22.30 55.64 -0.81
N ARG A 478 -23.50 55.15 -0.50
CA ARG A 478 -24.07 55.19 0.85
C ARG A 478 -23.25 54.37 1.87
N CYS A 479 -22.63 53.30 1.45
CA CYS A 479 -21.75 52.44 2.26
C CYS A 479 -20.31 52.99 2.35
N GLY A 480 -19.96 54.06 1.65
CA GLY A 480 -18.58 54.56 1.55
C GLY A 480 -17.66 53.67 0.74
N MET A 481 -18.21 52.89 -0.18
CA MET A 481 -17.51 51.87 -1.01
C MET A 481 -17.62 52.16 -2.53
N ALA A 482 -17.64 53.43 -2.92
CA ALA A 482 -17.83 53.85 -4.32
C ALA A 482 -16.77 53.24 -5.29
N SER A 483 -15.56 52.99 -4.78
CA SER A 483 -14.44 52.42 -5.52
C SER A 483 -14.39 50.87 -5.49
N LEU A 484 -15.38 50.20 -4.86
CA LEU A 484 -15.40 48.73 -4.79
C LEU A 484 -15.47 48.12 -6.21
N PRO A 485 -14.54 47.23 -6.57
CA PRO A 485 -14.63 46.47 -7.81
C PRO A 485 -15.95 45.68 -7.88
N LYS A 486 -16.65 45.82 -9.00
CA LYS A 486 -17.96 45.18 -9.17
C LYS A 486 -18.21 44.77 -10.61
N GLU A 487 -18.96 43.70 -10.75
CA GLU A 487 -19.62 43.33 -12.01
C GLU A 487 -21.12 43.20 -11.75
N VAL A 488 -21.91 43.71 -12.68
CA VAL A 488 -23.37 43.66 -12.60
C VAL A 488 -23.89 43.00 -13.88
N GLU A 489 -24.55 41.86 -13.71
CA GLU A 489 -25.24 41.18 -14.82
C GLU A 489 -26.70 41.58 -14.82
N GLU A 490 -27.15 42.15 -15.95
CA GLU A 490 -28.52 42.52 -16.17
C GLU A 490 -29.25 41.45 -16.94
N LEU A 491 -30.13 40.70 -16.27
CA LEU A 491 -30.92 39.67 -16.91
C LEU A 491 -31.95 40.25 -17.87
N THR A 492 -32.00 39.75 -19.08
CA THR A 492 -32.98 40.11 -20.09
C THR A 492 -34.39 39.70 -19.69
N ASP A 493 -34.53 38.47 -19.13
CA ASP A 493 -35.77 37.98 -18.56
C ASP A 493 -35.54 37.54 -17.10
N PRO A 494 -35.69 38.47 -16.14
CA PRO A 494 -35.44 38.16 -14.71
C PRO A 494 -36.49 37.26 -14.08
N GLN A 495 -37.55 36.87 -14.80
CA GLN A 495 -38.63 36.00 -14.32
C GLN A 495 -38.57 34.57 -14.86
N GLY A 496 -38.01 34.36 -16.06
CA GLY A 496 -38.07 33.07 -16.76
C GLY A 496 -36.74 32.47 -17.21
N ASP A 497 -35.66 33.25 -17.32
CA ASP A 497 -34.40 32.77 -17.87
C ASP A 497 -33.52 32.03 -16.85
N PHE A 498 -33.95 30.84 -16.42
CA PHE A 498 -33.15 29.94 -15.61
C PHE A 498 -31.87 29.40 -16.31
N ARG A 499 -31.81 29.48 -17.66
CA ARG A 499 -30.68 29.00 -18.45
C ARG A 499 -29.47 29.94 -18.37
N ALA A 500 -29.70 31.20 -18.06
CA ALA A 500 -28.63 32.18 -17.80
C ALA A 500 -27.68 31.74 -16.69
N ALA A 501 -28.15 30.91 -15.75
CA ALA A 501 -27.34 30.43 -14.62
C ALA A 501 -26.05 29.73 -15.05
N ARG A 502 -26.08 28.94 -16.13
CA ARG A 502 -24.89 28.22 -16.62
C ARG A 502 -23.92 29.20 -17.31
N ALA A 503 -24.44 30.03 -18.20
CA ALA A 503 -23.61 30.99 -18.92
C ALA A 503 -22.89 31.96 -17.95
N LEU A 504 -23.60 32.42 -16.92
CA LEU A 504 -23.05 33.32 -15.92
C LEU A 504 -22.05 32.61 -14.99
N ALA A 505 -22.28 31.34 -14.64
CA ALA A 505 -21.32 30.54 -13.92
C ALA A 505 -20.03 30.37 -14.71
N ASP A 506 -20.10 30.11 -16.00
CA ASP A 506 -18.94 30.00 -16.90
C ASP A 506 -18.23 31.36 -17.03
N HIS A 507 -18.97 32.46 -17.11
CA HIS A 507 -18.43 33.83 -17.22
C HIS A 507 -17.67 34.27 -15.96
N TRP A 508 -18.25 34.06 -14.77
CA TRP A 508 -17.64 34.47 -13.50
C TRP A 508 -16.73 33.42 -12.89
N ARG A 509 -16.61 32.27 -13.49
CA ARG A 509 -15.73 31.19 -13.02
C ARG A 509 -14.29 31.64 -12.69
N PRO A 510 -13.62 32.50 -13.51
CA PRO A 510 -12.28 32.99 -13.20
C PRO A 510 -12.23 33.83 -11.91
N ILE A 511 -13.25 34.66 -11.67
CA ILE A 511 -13.35 35.50 -10.48
C ILE A 511 -13.58 34.64 -9.24
N LEU A 512 -14.53 33.67 -9.34
CA LEU A 512 -14.80 32.74 -8.25
C LEU A 512 -13.56 31.90 -7.90
N ALA A 513 -12.83 31.43 -8.91
CA ALA A 513 -11.60 30.64 -8.71
C ALA A 513 -10.47 31.46 -8.05
N ALA A 514 -10.45 32.79 -8.24
CA ALA A 514 -9.46 33.68 -7.66
C ALA A 514 -9.82 34.18 -6.25
N ALA A 515 -11.04 33.92 -5.76
CA ALA A 515 -11.49 34.39 -4.46
C ALA A 515 -10.84 33.62 -3.30
N SER A 516 -10.54 34.31 -2.21
CA SER A 516 -10.18 33.66 -0.94
C SER A 516 -11.40 33.05 -0.23
N GLU A 517 -12.53 33.73 -0.37
CA GLU A 517 -13.83 33.33 0.17
C GLU A 517 -14.92 33.87 -0.75
N VAL A 518 -15.93 33.05 -1.03
CA VAL A 518 -17.14 33.47 -1.74
C VAL A 518 -18.32 33.46 -0.77
N VAL A 519 -18.95 34.61 -0.61
CA VAL A 519 -20.17 34.73 0.21
C VAL A 519 -21.34 34.98 -0.73
N VAL A 520 -22.35 34.15 -0.67
CA VAL A 520 -23.51 34.20 -1.55
C VAL A 520 -24.76 34.56 -0.72
N ASN A 521 -25.31 35.72 -1.02
CA ASN A 521 -26.60 36.12 -0.46
C ASN A 521 -27.73 35.49 -1.29
N LEU A 522 -28.69 34.88 -0.62
CA LEU A 522 -29.86 34.26 -1.23
C LEU A 522 -31.15 35.05 -1.00
N THR A 523 -31.06 36.27 -0.42
CA THR A 523 -32.21 37.12 -0.16
C THR A 523 -32.34 38.24 -1.19
N GLY A 524 -33.52 38.51 -1.63
CA GLY A 524 -33.86 39.56 -2.59
C GLY A 524 -33.86 39.07 -4.05
N GLY A 525 -34.25 39.97 -4.96
CA GLY A 525 -34.40 39.65 -6.38
C GLY A 525 -35.55 38.69 -6.66
N THR A 526 -35.52 38.16 -7.86
CA THR A 526 -36.49 37.15 -8.31
C THR A 526 -36.00 35.72 -8.04
N THR A 527 -36.87 34.74 -8.18
CA THR A 527 -36.51 33.32 -8.04
C THR A 527 -35.41 32.91 -9.02
N VAL A 528 -35.41 33.49 -10.25
CA VAL A 528 -34.33 33.27 -11.25
C VAL A 528 -32.99 33.78 -10.72
N MET A 529 -32.95 35.00 -10.18
CA MET A 529 -31.72 35.59 -9.62
C MET A 529 -31.17 34.76 -8.44
N GLN A 530 -32.06 34.30 -7.55
CA GLN A 530 -31.70 33.43 -6.43
C GLN A 530 -31.16 32.07 -6.92
N HIS A 531 -31.78 31.47 -7.95
CA HIS A 531 -31.29 30.24 -8.58
C HIS A 531 -29.89 30.42 -9.18
N ILE A 532 -29.65 31.54 -9.84
CA ILE A 532 -28.31 31.86 -10.38
C ILE A 532 -27.30 31.97 -9.26
N CYS A 533 -27.62 32.70 -8.19
CA CYS A 533 -26.74 32.83 -7.02
C CYS A 533 -26.44 31.47 -6.37
N GLU A 534 -27.43 30.60 -6.24
CA GLU A 534 -27.24 29.23 -5.72
C GLU A 534 -26.34 28.39 -6.67
N ARG A 535 -26.49 28.54 -7.98
CA ARG A 535 -25.61 27.91 -8.96
C ARG A 535 -24.16 28.40 -8.84
N LEU A 536 -23.96 29.70 -8.65
CA LEU A 536 -22.64 30.30 -8.42
C LEU A 536 -22.01 29.83 -7.10
N ALA A 537 -22.82 29.65 -6.04
CA ALA A 537 -22.35 29.04 -4.80
C ALA A 537 -21.88 27.59 -5.01
N SER A 538 -22.62 26.83 -5.82
CA SER A 538 -22.20 25.45 -6.18
C SER A 538 -20.91 25.46 -6.99
N GLU A 539 -20.80 26.35 -7.96
CA GLU A 539 -19.61 26.49 -8.80
C GLU A 539 -18.37 26.87 -7.96
N ALA A 540 -18.49 27.82 -7.03
CA ALA A 540 -17.42 28.21 -6.14
C ALA A 540 -16.97 27.03 -5.24
N ARG A 541 -17.91 26.24 -4.73
CA ARG A 541 -17.59 25.02 -3.98
C ARG A 541 -16.90 23.97 -4.85
N ASP A 542 -17.36 23.80 -6.09
CA ASP A 542 -16.76 22.87 -7.06
C ASP A 542 -15.33 23.29 -7.46
N LEU A 543 -15.04 24.57 -7.42
CA LEU A 543 -13.69 25.14 -7.57
C LEU A 543 -12.83 25.02 -6.30
N GLY A 544 -13.36 24.50 -5.20
CA GLY A 544 -12.63 24.35 -3.92
C GLY A 544 -12.47 25.64 -3.12
N VAL A 545 -13.23 26.69 -3.46
CA VAL A 545 -13.20 27.96 -2.73
C VAL A 545 -14.08 27.88 -1.49
N SER A 546 -13.60 28.42 -0.36
CA SER A 546 -14.42 28.57 0.84
C SER A 546 -15.69 29.35 0.51
N THR A 547 -16.85 28.73 0.67
CA THR A 547 -18.13 29.30 0.23
C THR A 547 -19.14 29.28 1.37
N ARG A 548 -19.68 30.46 1.69
CA ARG A 548 -20.77 30.61 2.67
C ARG A 548 -22.03 31.10 1.97
N ARG A 549 -23.18 30.54 2.35
CA ARG A 549 -24.50 31.02 1.93
C ARG A 549 -25.14 31.74 3.09
N ILE A 550 -25.68 32.89 2.81
CA ILE A 550 -26.35 33.74 3.84
C ILE A 550 -27.72 34.19 3.35
N ALA A 551 -28.55 34.54 4.31
CA ALA A 551 -29.78 35.28 4.09
C ALA A 551 -29.75 36.61 4.89
N LEU A 552 -30.43 37.62 4.37
CA LEU A 552 -30.56 38.96 4.95
C LEU A 552 -32.06 39.31 5.07
N PRO A 553 -32.81 38.66 5.97
CA PRO A 553 -34.22 38.92 6.15
C PRO A 553 -34.45 40.31 6.78
N ASP A 554 -35.21 41.17 6.11
CA ASP A 554 -35.75 42.40 6.70
C ASP A 554 -37.19 42.12 7.15
N ARG A 555 -37.38 42.05 8.45
CA ARG A 555 -38.70 41.69 9.05
C ARG A 555 -39.66 42.84 9.17
N ARG A 556 -39.28 44.06 8.71
CA ARG A 556 -40.16 45.23 8.72
C ARG A 556 -41.25 45.09 7.66
N PRO A 557 -42.40 45.79 7.86
CA PRO A 557 -43.45 45.87 6.85
C PRO A 557 -42.94 46.42 5.51
N PRO A 558 -43.43 45.94 4.34
CA PRO A 558 -42.96 46.36 3.00
C PRO A 558 -43.00 47.89 2.76
N ASP A 559 -43.98 48.58 3.34
CA ASP A 559 -44.10 50.04 3.19
C ASP A 559 -43.04 50.80 4.00
N GLU A 560 -42.58 50.27 5.09
CA GLU A 560 -41.48 50.78 5.87
C GLU A 560 -40.13 50.54 5.17
N GLN A 561 -39.93 49.35 4.65
CA GLN A 561 -38.76 49.03 3.82
C GLN A 561 -38.60 49.94 2.59
N LYS A 562 -39.68 50.36 1.99
CA LYS A 562 -39.68 51.32 0.87
C LYS A 562 -39.35 52.75 1.33
N ARG A 563 -39.85 53.18 2.46
CA ARG A 563 -39.61 54.52 3.02
C ARG A 563 -38.20 54.70 3.56
N GLU A 564 -37.70 53.65 4.21
CA GLU A 564 -36.35 53.63 4.83
C GLU A 564 -35.53 52.42 4.34
N PRO A 565 -35.05 52.46 3.08
CA PRO A 565 -34.39 51.28 2.49
C PRO A 565 -33.00 50.97 3.06
N PHE A 566 -32.37 51.93 3.74
CA PHE A 566 -30.99 51.81 4.27
C PHE A 566 -30.97 51.40 5.74
N CYS A 567 -31.76 50.45 6.13
CA CYS A 567 -31.72 49.77 7.43
C CYS A 567 -30.98 48.47 7.36
N LEU A 568 -30.27 48.13 8.45
CA LEU A 568 -29.49 46.91 8.54
C LEU A 568 -30.41 45.71 8.81
N ALA A 569 -30.47 44.75 7.88
CA ALA A 569 -31.15 43.47 8.07
C ALA A 569 -30.32 42.52 8.95
N GLU A 570 -30.97 41.52 9.52
CA GLU A 570 -30.30 40.45 10.25
C GLU A 570 -29.48 39.59 9.26
N LEU A 571 -28.25 39.21 9.67
CA LEU A 571 -27.45 38.26 8.88
C LEU A 571 -27.67 36.85 9.43
N VAL A 572 -28.17 35.94 8.58
CA VAL A 572 -28.41 34.54 8.91
C VAL A 572 -27.50 33.65 8.03
N GLU A 573 -26.67 32.81 8.64
CA GLU A 573 -25.89 31.84 7.91
C GLU A 573 -26.75 30.59 7.62
N ILE A 574 -26.83 30.19 6.34
CA ILE A 574 -27.63 29.04 5.90
C ILE A 574 -26.85 27.74 6.07
N ASP A 575 -25.53 27.78 5.92
CA ASP A 575 -24.61 26.64 6.03
C ASP A 575 -24.10 26.39 7.45
N GLY A 576 -24.55 27.19 8.45
CA GLY A 576 -24.16 27.03 9.83
C GLY A 576 -24.67 25.71 10.40
N SER A 577 -23.79 24.89 11.00
CA SER A 577 -24.17 23.73 11.79
C SER A 577 -25.16 24.17 12.88
N ALA A 578 -26.35 23.55 12.90
CA ALA A 578 -27.29 23.68 14.00
C ALA A 578 -26.63 23.13 15.30
N GLY A 579 -26.09 24.03 16.13
CA GLY A 579 -25.50 23.63 17.40
C GLY A 579 -24.69 24.72 18.07
N GLN A 580 -25.37 25.74 18.63
CA GLN A 580 -25.11 26.27 19.96
C GLN A 580 -26.13 27.39 20.23
N GLY A 581 -27.21 26.98 20.87
CA GLY A 581 -28.18 27.92 21.42
C GLY A 581 -27.50 28.80 22.45
N ALA A 582 -27.45 30.12 22.17
CA ALA A 582 -27.16 31.09 23.18
C ALA A 582 -28.28 31.06 24.23
N THR A 583 -28.00 30.50 25.37
CA THR A 583 -28.78 30.75 26.59
C THR A 583 -28.64 32.24 26.95
N ALA A 584 -29.67 32.98 26.67
CA ALA A 584 -29.82 34.30 27.24
C ALA A 584 -29.97 34.13 28.77
N GLY A 585 -28.92 34.48 29.51
CA GLY A 585 -28.98 34.66 30.95
C GLY A 585 -29.70 35.95 31.28
N SER A 586 -30.84 35.79 31.89
CA SER A 586 -31.52 36.86 32.63
C SER A 586 -30.76 37.16 33.92
N ALA A 587 -30.29 38.36 34.13
CA ALA A 587 -30.34 39.15 35.36
C ALA A 587 -29.93 40.57 35.04
#